data_4d48aeab736e8222387a8b95d2e45d6d
#
_entry.id   4d48aeab736e8222387a8b95d2e45d6d
#
_cell.length_a   1.000
_cell.length_b   1.000
_cell.length_c   1.000
_cell.angle_alpha   90.00
_cell.angle_beta   90.00
_cell.angle_gamma   90.00
#
_symmetry.space_group_name_H-M   'P 1'
#
loop_
_entity.id
_entity.type
_entity.pdbx_description
1 polymer ?
#
loop_
_entity_poly.entity_id
_entity_poly.type
_entity_poly.pdbx_seq_one_letter_code
_entity_poly.pdbx_strand_id
1 'polypeptide(L)'
;GSYLIKANAPQYGRGYHALRLYNYTDSSTVADGQSNFANYADNIYNSAFVWGRTTISGAKEFEILHRVSVSNSSANGAGVPAGDGFTVNYEIYTVVEIYKEA
;
A
#
# COMPACT_ATOMS: atom_id res chain seq x y z
N GLY A 1 -13.50 -2.19 -19.43
CA GLY A 1 -14.32 -1.74 -18.30
C GLY A 1 -13.68 -0.65 -17.47
N SER A 2 -14.47 -0.03 -16.62
CA SER A 2 -14.01 0.99 -15.68
C SER A 2 -13.95 0.42 -14.27
N TYR A 3 -12.89 0.75 -13.56
CA TYR A 3 -12.59 0.17 -12.26
C TYR A 3 -12.17 1.25 -11.27
N LEU A 4 -12.60 1.06 -10.02
CA LEU A 4 -12.06 1.77 -8.86
C LEU A 4 -11.12 0.80 -8.14
N ILE A 5 -9.88 1.24 -7.93
CA ILE A 5 -8.85 0.46 -7.24
C ILE A 5 -8.45 1.23 -5.99
N LYS A 6 -8.56 0.58 -4.84
CA LYS A 6 -8.16 1.12 -3.54
C LYS A 6 -7.11 0.22 -2.93
N ALA A 7 -6.10 0.81 -2.31
CA ALA A 7 -5.11 0.05 -1.57
C ALA A 7 -4.68 0.78 -0.31
N ASN A 8 -4.28 0.01 0.69
CA ASN A 8 -3.54 0.52 1.83
C ASN A 8 -2.38 -0.42 2.15
N ALA A 9 -1.31 0.14 2.66
CA ALA A 9 -0.13 -0.62 3.07
C ALA A 9 0.49 -0.01 4.31
N PRO A 10 0.86 -0.84 5.29
CA PRO A 10 1.44 -0.36 6.54
C PRO A 10 2.94 -0.11 6.43
N GLN A 11 3.43 0.71 7.34
CA GLN A 11 4.85 0.97 7.53
C GLN A 11 5.15 1.10 9.01
N TYR A 12 6.23 0.50 9.46
CA TYR A 12 6.70 0.59 10.83
C TYR A 12 7.97 1.42 10.90
N GLY A 13 7.87 2.57 11.59
CA GLY A 13 9.02 3.33 12.06
C GLY A 13 10.02 3.78 11.01
N ARG A 14 9.61 4.17 9.79
CA ARG A 14 10.56 4.54 8.73
C ARG A 14 10.31 5.90 8.09
N GLY A 15 9.76 6.82 8.88
CA GLY A 15 9.55 8.19 8.43
C GLY A 15 8.37 8.33 7.50
N TYR A 16 8.52 9.15 6.47
CA TYR A 16 7.46 9.37 5.50
C TYR A 16 7.30 8.16 4.57
N HIS A 17 6.06 7.85 4.26
CA HIS A 17 5.76 6.84 3.25
C HIS A 17 4.49 7.19 2.49
N ALA A 18 4.38 6.67 1.27
CA ALA A 18 3.25 6.93 0.39
C ALA A 18 3.06 5.78 -0.58
N LEU A 19 1.86 5.65 -1.09
CA LEU A 19 1.53 4.67 -2.12
C LEU A 19 1.28 5.36 -3.45
N ARG A 20 1.52 4.61 -4.52
CA ARG A 20 1.17 4.97 -5.89
C ARG A 20 0.50 3.78 -6.56
N LEU A 21 -0.58 4.04 -7.28
CA LEU A 21 -1.17 3.07 -8.19
C LEU A 21 -0.57 3.31 -9.58
N TYR A 22 0.09 2.32 -10.11
CA TYR A 22 0.84 2.41 -11.34
C TYR A 22 0.37 1.36 -12.34
N ASN A 23 0.10 1.79 -13.56
CA ASN A 23 -0.18 0.90 -14.68
C ASN A 23 1.14 0.47 -15.30
N TYR A 24 1.58 -0.72 -14.97
CA TYR A 24 2.85 -1.27 -15.44
C TYR A 24 2.84 -1.50 -16.94
N THR A 25 1.73 -2.00 -17.49
CA THR A 25 1.61 -2.28 -18.91
C THR A 25 1.82 -1.04 -19.77
N ASP A 26 1.23 0.09 -19.38
CA ASP A 26 1.29 1.33 -20.14
C ASP A 26 2.34 2.31 -19.59
N SER A 27 3.11 1.91 -18.58
CA SER A 27 4.15 2.71 -17.93
C SER A 27 3.63 4.09 -17.50
N SER A 28 2.51 4.12 -16.80
CA SER A 28 1.88 5.38 -16.40
C SER A 28 1.32 5.33 -14.98
N THR A 29 1.40 6.47 -14.29
CA THR A 29 0.78 6.62 -12.97
C THR A 29 -0.74 6.78 -13.13
N VAL A 30 -1.50 5.96 -12.44
CA VAL A 30 -2.96 6.10 -12.37
C VAL A 30 -3.34 7.09 -11.28
N ALA A 31 -2.74 6.95 -10.11
CA ALA A 31 -3.01 7.85 -8.98
C ALA A 31 -1.84 7.87 -8.01
N ASP A 32 -1.57 9.04 -7.45
CA ASP A 32 -0.71 9.18 -6.28
C ASP A 32 -1.59 9.16 -5.03
N GLY A 33 -1.13 8.41 -4.02
CA GLY A 33 -1.86 8.25 -2.78
C GLY A 33 -1.47 9.29 -1.73
N GLN A 34 -2.15 9.21 -0.61
CA GLN A 34 -1.81 10.02 0.56
C GLN A 34 -0.56 9.49 1.24
N SER A 35 0.30 10.40 1.65
CA SER A 35 1.45 10.07 2.48
C SER A 35 1.05 9.97 3.94
N ASN A 36 1.88 9.27 4.70
CA ASN A 36 1.78 9.22 6.16
C ASN A 36 3.19 9.24 6.75
N PHE A 37 3.27 9.36 8.06
CA PHE A 37 4.53 9.43 8.77
C PHE A 37 4.55 8.42 9.92
N ALA A 38 5.51 7.50 9.89
CA ALA A 38 5.73 6.50 10.92
C ALA A 38 7.05 6.80 11.63
N ASN A 39 7.00 7.48 12.78
CA ASN A 39 8.18 7.88 13.51
C ASN A 39 8.95 6.66 14.02
N TYR A 40 10.21 6.58 13.67
CA TYR A 40 11.07 5.48 14.07
C TYR A 40 11.30 5.45 15.60
N ALA A 41 11.52 6.62 16.21
CA ALA A 41 11.86 6.70 17.64
C ALA A 41 10.70 6.30 18.55
N ASP A 42 9.47 6.48 18.09
CA ASP A 42 8.26 6.23 18.90
C ASP A 42 7.55 4.92 18.52
N ASN A 43 8.17 4.08 17.70
CA ASN A 43 7.60 2.81 17.25
C ASN A 43 6.22 2.97 16.62
N ILE A 44 6.04 4.03 15.84
CA ILE A 44 4.77 4.29 15.15
C ILE A 44 4.58 3.29 14.02
N TYR A 45 3.34 2.80 13.93
CA TYR A 45 2.89 1.87 12.90
C TYR A 45 1.58 2.41 12.32
N ASN A 46 1.59 2.70 11.02
CA ASN A 46 0.41 3.24 10.34
C ASN A 46 0.39 2.86 8.87
N SER A 47 -0.68 3.21 8.17
CA SER A 47 -0.88 2.89 6.76
C SER A 47 -0.96 4.12 5.89
N ALA A 48 -0.47 4.00 4.67
CA ALA A 48 -0.73 4.94 3.58
C ALA A 48 -1.81 4.37 2.67
N PHE A 49 -2.47 5.24 1.92
CA PHE A 49 -3.62 4.90 1.07
C PHE A 49 -3.43 5.41 -0.34
N VAL A 50 -4.00 4.70 -1.31
CA VAL A 50 -4.17 5.19 -2.67
C VAL A 50 -5.51 4.73 -3.24
N TRP A 51 -6.20 5.63 -3.95
CA TRP A 51 -7.43 5.33 -4.66
C TRP A 51 -7.29 5.87 -6.07
N GLY A 52 -7.67 5.08 -7.06
CA GLY A 52 -7.62 5.51 -8.44
C GLY A 52 -8.68 4.84 -9.29
N ARG A 53 -9.15 5.57 -10.30
CA ARG A 53 -10.05 5.03 -11.31
C ARG A 53 -9.32 4.89 -12.62
N THR A 54 -9.63 3.82 -13.34
CA THR A 54 -9.03 3.54 -14.63
C THR A 54 -10.05 2.88 -15.56
N THR A 55 -9.96 3.19 -16.84
CA THR A 55 -10.75 2.53 -17.88
C THR A 55 -9.79 1.79 -18.80
N ILE A 56 -10.04 0.50 -18.98
CA ILE A 56 -9.20 -0.36 -19.79
C ILE A 56 -10.05 -1.13 -20.79
N SER A 57 -9.51 -1.36 -21.99
CA SER A 57 -10.17 -2.13 -23.04
C SER A 57 -9.65 -3.55 -23.18
N GLY A 58 -8.60 -3.91 -22.45
CA GLY A 58 -8.00 -5.22 -22.41
C GLY A 58 -7.25 -5.46 -21.12
N ALA A 59 -6.64 -6.61 -20.96
CA ALA A 59 -5.89 -6.95 -19.75
C ALA A 59 -4.69 -6.02 -19.56
N LYS A 60 -4.50 -5.54 -18.34
CA LYS A 60 -3.39 -4.68 -17.92
C LYS A 60 -2.85 -5.16 -16.58
N GLU A 61 -1.56 -4.96 -16.38
CA GLU A 61 -0.92 -5.18 -15.10
C GLU A 61 -0.82 -3.85 -14.32
N PHE A 62 -1.20 -3.89 -13.07
CA PHE A 62 -1.09 -2.76 -12.15
C PHE A 62 -0.20 -3.11 -10.98
N GLU A 63 0.46 -2.12 -10.44
CA GLU A 63 1.30 -2.24 -9.25
C GLU A 63 0.89 -1.24 -8.20
N ILE A 64 0.97 -1.66 -6.94
CA ILE A 64 0.94 -0.76 -5.80
C ILE A 64 2.39 -0.53 -5.38
N LEU A 65 2.89 0.68 -5.62
CA LEU A 65 4.25 1.05 -5.27
C LEU A 65 4.23 1.73 -3.90
N HIS A 66 5.07 1.25 -2.99
CA HIS A 66 5.18 1.78 -1.64
C HIS A 66 6.56 2.42 -1.48
N ARG A 67 6.58 3.74 -1.40
CA ARG A 67 7.81 4.51 -1.23
C ARG A 67 7.98 4.90 0.23
N VAL A 68 9.18 4.74 0.74
CA VAL A 68 9.56 5.12 2.10
C VAL A 68 10.76 6.05 2.08
N SER A 69 10.83 7.00 3.02
CA SER A 69 11.95 7.95 3.10
C SER A 69 13.21 7.34 3.70
N VAL A 70 13.08 6.28 4.49
CA VAL A 70 14.21 5.57 5.09
C VAL A 70 14.07 4.08 4.81
N SER A 71 15.09 3.50 4.21
CA SER A 71 15.12 2.05 3.93
C SER A 71 15.03 1.23 5.21
N ASN A 72 14.30 0.13 5.14
CA ASN A 72 14.18 -0.80 6.24
C ASN A 72 14.42 -2.24 5.77
N SER A 73 15.55 -2.80 6.18
CA SER A 73 15.88 -4.20 5.94
C SER A 73 15.34 -5.15 7.02
N SER A 74 14.67 -4.61 8.05
CA SER A 74 14.05 -5.40 9.12
C SER A 74 12.83 -6.15 8.60
N ALA A 75 12.57 -7.32 9.18
CA ALA A 75 11.41 -8.15 8.83
C ALA A 75 10.07 -7.45 9.09
N ASN A 76 10.04 -6.44 9.97
CA ASN A 76 8.81 -5.75 10.38
C ASN A 76 8.58 -4.44 9.63
N GLY A 77 9.40 -4.09 8.66
CA GLY A 77 9.31 -2.81 7.96
C GLY A 77 7.96 -2.56 7.29
N ALA A 78 7.41 -3.56 6.64
CA ALA A 78 6.14 -3.48 5.91
C ALA A 78 4.97 -4.11 6.67
N GLY A 79 5.14 -4.42 7.94
CA GLY A 79 4.08 -4.97 8.77
C GLY A 79 4.64 -5.56 10.06
N VAL A 80 3.92 -5.35 11.16
CA VAL A 80 4.27 -5.89 12.47
C VAL A 80 3.23 -6.93 12.85
N PRO A 81 3.63 -8.19 13.10
CA PRO A 81 2.68 -9.22 13.49
C PRO A 81 2.06 -8.94 14.86
N ALA A 82 0.84 -9.40 15.06
CA ALA A 82 0.18 -9.38 16.36
C ALA A 82 0.99 -10.24 17.33
N GLY A 83 1.22 -9.72 18.53
CA GLY A 83 2.05 -10.39 19.53
C GLY A 83 1.33 -10.58 20.85
N ASP A 84 2.11 -10.86 21.89
CA ASP A 84 1.67 -10.90 23.29
C ASP A 84 0.49 -11.84 23.56
N GLY A 85 0.53 -13.02 22.99
CA GLY A 85 -0.50 -14.03 23.19
C GLY A 85 -1.78 -13.81 22.40
N PHE A 86 -1.87 -12.75 21.60
CA PHE A 86 -2.97 -12.58 20.67
C PHE A 86 -2.83 -13.58 19.53
N THR A 87 -3.80 -14.48 19.41
CA THR A 87 -3.75 -15.55 18.40
C THR A 87 -4.58 -15.19 17.20
N VAL A 88 -3.92 -15.14 16.03
CA VAL A 88 -4.58 -14.98 14.73
C VAL A 88 -4.11 -16.09 13.79
N ASN A 89 -4.99 -16.54 12.92
CA ASN A 89 -4.63 -17.55 11.93
C ASN A 89 -3.82 -16.97 10.77
N TYR A 90 -4.03 -15.68 10.49
CA TYR A 90 -3.39 -14.98 9.37
C TYR A 90 -3.03 -13.56 9.77
N GLU A 91 -1.91 -13.09 9.24
CA GLU A 91 -1.50 -11.69 9.33
C GLU A 91 -1.77 -11.02 7.98
N ILE A 92 -2.47 -9.88 8.00
CA ILE A 92 -2.79 -9.12 6.80
C ILE A 92 -2.16 -7.74 6.90
N TYR A 93 -1.34 -7.39 5.92
CA TYR A 93 -0.63 -6.11 5.91
C TYR A 93 -1.13 -5.20 4.80
N THR A 94 -0.87 -5.55 3.54
CA THR A 94 -1.31 -4.76 2.40
C THR A 94 -2.65 -5.29 1.90
N VAL A 95 -3.62 -4.39 1.72
CA VAL A 95 -4.95 -4.75 1.21
C VAL A 95 -5.19 -3.99 -0.09
N VAL A 96 -5.66 -4.71 -1.10
CA VAL A 96 -6.09 -4.12 -2.38
C VAL A 96 -7.53 -4.52 -2.64
N GLU A 97 -8.36 -3.54 -2.96
CA GLU A 97 -9.76 -3.73 -3.35
C GLU A 97 -9.98 -3.23 -4.76
N ILE A 98 -10.64 -4.03 -5.59
CA ILE A 98 -10.93 -3.68 -6.99
C ILE A 98 -12.43 -3.80 -7.21
N TYR A 99 -13.04 -2.68 -7.62
CA TYR A 99 -14.46 -2.60 -7.92
C TYR A 99 -14.65 -2.33 -9.41
N LYS A 100 -15.43 -3.17 -10.08
CA LYS A 100 -15.84 -2.90 -11.45
C LYS A 100 -17.02 -1.94 -11.42
N GLU A 101 -16.88 -0.78 -12.05
CA GLU A 101 -17.91 0.26 -12.06
C GLU A 101 -18.72 0.27 -13.34
N ALA A 102 -18.13 -0.13 -14.44
CA ALA A 102 -18.83 -0.19 -15.71
C ALA A 102 -18.22 -1.19 -16.69
#